data_c2fb30773433121f4faedd543717b6ee
#
_entry.id   c2fb30773433121f4faedd543717b6ee
#
_cell.length_a   1.000
_cell.length_b   1.000
_cell.length_c   1.000
_cell.angle_alpha   90.00
_cell.angle_beta   90.00
_cell.angle_gamma   90.00
#
_symmetry.space_group_name_H-M   'P 1'
#
loop_
_entity.id
_entity.type
_entity.pdbx_description
1 polymer ?
#
loop_
_entity_poly.entity_id
_entity_poly.type
_entity_poly.pdbx_seq_one_letter_code
_entity_poly.pdbx_strand_id
1 'polypeptide(L)'
;MEKGELVNTTRDRILEAGASLFRQRGFHGAGIKQIADAARAPMGSLYHFFAGGKDQLGEEVIRASGPFYIDLLDHVWDDTVDPAEGTRRFFYGAAQTLRDTDYADACPIAVIALEVASTHEGLRQATADVFATWIAAIETRFTAAGRSQEAAKRCATFVLAALEGAFILSRSMRDATIVETTGDMAAAAVREAALAPDDLRLGPG
;
A
#
# COMPACT_ATOMS: atom_id res chain seq x y z
N MET A 1 21.33 -26.63 -6.20
CA MET A 1 21.48 -25.46 -5.33
C MET A 1 20.28 -25.43 -4.41
N GLU A 2 20.47 -25.86 -3.15
CA GLU A 2 19.43 -25.85 -2.12
C GLU A 2 19.00 -24.41 -1.87
N LYS A 3 17.69 -24.13 -2.01
CA LYS A 3 17.08 -22.93 -1.44
C LYS A 3 17.22 -23.04 0.07
N GLY A 4 18.14 -22.26 0.66
CA GLY A 4 18.25 -22.14 2.10
C GLY A 4 16.88 -21.71 2.63
N GLU A 5 16.27 -22.55 3.45
CA GLU A 5 15.14 -22.22 4.29
C GLU A 5 15.54 -21.01 5.13
N LEU A 6 15.00 -19.83 4.81
CA LEU A 6 15.16 -18.64 5.65
C LEU A 6 14.59 -19.00 7.01
N VAL A 7 15.48 -19.16 8.01
CA VAL A 7 15.09 -19.42 9.39
C VAL A 7 14.27 -18.21 9.85
N ASN A 8 12.94 -18.36 9.85
CA ASN A 8 12.04 -17.32 10.31
C ASN A 8 12.26 -17.08 11.81
N THR A 9 12.92 -15.97 12.16
CA THR A 9 13.26 -15.65 13.54
C THR A 9 12.00 -15.37 14.37
N THR A 10 12.13 -15.41 15.69
CA THR A 10 11.00 -15.04 16.57
C THR A 10 10.52 -13.60 16.29
N ARG A 11 11.45 -12.70 15.97
CA ARG A 11 11.13 -11.31 15.59
C ARG A 11 10.30 -11.28 14.29
N ASP A 12 10.71 -12.04 13.28
CA ASP A 12 10.00 -12.08 11.99
C ASP A 12 8.58 -12.64 12.16
N ARG A 13 8.43 -13.71 12.94
CA ARG A 13 7.09 -14.26 13.25
C ARG A 13 6.18 -13.25 13.94
N ILE A 14 6.72 -12.41 14.84
CA ILE A 14 5.95 -11.35 15.51
C ILE A 14 5.55 -10.26 14.51
N LEU A 15 6.43 -9.84 13.61
CA LEU A 15 6.12 -8.89 12.54
C LEU A 15 5.05 -9.41 11.60
N GLU A 16 5.16 -10.66 11.14
CA GLU A 16 4.16 -11.30 10.27
C GLU A 16 2.79 -11.42 10.94
N ALA A 17 2.76 -11.85 12.21
CA ALA A 17 1.53 -11.94 12.98
C ALA A 17 0.91 -10.55 13.20
N GLY A 18 1.72 -9.53 13.47
CA GLY A 18 1.31 -8.14 13.58
C GLY A 18 0.70 -7.63 12.28
N ALA A 19 1.39 -7.84 11.16
CA ALA A 19 0.93 -7.45 9.83
C ALA A 19 -0.42 -8.10 9.48
N SER A 20 -0.57 -9.39 9.74
CA SER A 20 -1.81 -10.12 9.49
C SER A 20 -2.97 -9.59 10.34
N LEU A 21 -2.77 -9.40 11.64
CA LEU A 21 -3.82 -8.92 12.54
C LEU A 21 -4.19 -7.46 12.28
N PHE A 22 -3.23 -6.60 11.94
CA PHE A 22 -3.52 -5.22 11.58
C PHE A 22 -4.33 -5.11 10.28
N ARG A 23 -4.05 -5.96 9.26
CA ARG A 23 -4.88 -6.01 8.04
C ARG A 23 -6.31 -6.43 8.33
N GLN A 24 -6.51 -7.41 9.20
CA GLN A 24 -7.83 -7.98 9.48
C GLN A 24 -8.66 -7.13 10.41
N ARG A 25 -8.05 -6.48 11.41
CA ARG A 25 -8.76 -5.87 12.55
C ARG A 25 -8.44 -4.40 12.79
N GLY A 26 -7.58 -3.82 11.97
CA GLY A 26 -7.02 -2.49 12.19
C GLY A 26 -6.00 -2.46 13.33
N PHE A 27 -5.40 -1.30 13.53
CA PHE A 27 -4.42 -1.13 14.61
C PHE A 27 -5.07 -1.27 15.98
N HIS A 28 -6.19 -0.57 16.24
CA HIS A 28 -6.83 -0.61 17.54
C HIS A 28 -7.45 -1.98 17.88
N GLY A 29 -7.99 -2.68 16.89
CA GLY A 29 -8.63 -3.98 17.07
C GLY A 29 -7.67 -5.16 17.29
N ALA A 30 -6.38 -5.01 16.97
CA ALA A 30 -5.36 -6.03 17.17
C ALA A 30 -4.71 -5.90 18.56
N GLY A 31 -5.00 -6.82 19.47
CA GLY A 31 -4.39 -6.86 20.80
C GLY A 31 -2.96 -7.40 20.77
N ILE A 32 -2.02 -6.79 21.55
CA ILE A 32 -0.60 -7.21 21.58
C ILE A 32 -0.45 -8.67 22.06
N LYS A 33 -1.30 -9.13 22.97
CA LYS A 33 -1.31 -10.54 23.40
C LYS A 33 -1.74 -11.47 22.26
N GLN A 34 -2.73 -11.08 21.46
CA GLN A 34 -3.18 -11.86 20.31
C GLN A 34 -2.07 -11.98 19.26
N ILE A 35 -1.28 -10.91 19.09
CA ILE A 35 -0.11 -10.93 18.18
C ILE A 35 0.94 -11.91 18.70
N ALA A 36 1.28 -11.87 19.99
CA ALA A 36 2.24 -12.80 20.59
C ALA A 36 1.77 -14.26 20.47
N ASP A 37 0.51 -14.53 20.75
CA ASP A 37 -0.10 -15.86 20.65
C ASP A 37 -0.07 -16.36 19.19
N ALA A 38 -0.43 -15.53 18.22
CA ALA A 38 -0.40 -15.85 16.79
C ALA A 38 1.03 -16.11 16.28
N ALA A 39 2.01 -15.35 16.78
CA ALA A 39 3.43 -15.54 16.48
C ALA A 39 4.05 -16.77 17.19
N ARG A 40 3.31 -17.43 18.09
CA ARG A 40 3.81 -18.47 18.97
C ARG A 40 5.06 -17.98 19.73
N ALA A 41 5.03 -16.74 20.21
CA ALA A 41 6.13 -16.09 20.91
C ALA A 41 5.72 -15.73 22.36
N PRO A 42 6.60 -15.97 23.34
CA PRO A 42 6.37 -15.47 24.69
C PRO A 42 6.24 -13.94 24.71
N MET A 43 5.39 -13.40 25.58
CA MET A 43 5.23 -11.93 25.75
C MET A 43 6.57 -11.23 26.05
N GLY A 44 7.47 -11.89 26.83
CA GLY A 44 8.81 -11.39 27.11
C GLY A 44 9.65 -11.20 25.85
N SER A 45 9.53 -12.12 24.87
CA SER A 45 10.22 -11.99 23.58
C SER A 45 9.65 -10.81 22.77
N LEU A 46 8.35 -10.59 22.79
CA LEU A 46 7.75 -9.45 22.11
C LEU A 46 8.32 -8.13 22.65
N TYR A 47 8.30 -7.92 23.96
CA TYR A 47 8.85 -6.69 24.56
C TYR A 47 10.38 -6.60 24.50
N HIS A 48 11.08 -7.75 24.34
CA HIS A 48 12.51 -7.74 24.07
C HIS A 48 12.83 -7.14 22.69
N PHE A 49 12.08 -7.53 21.66
CA PHE A 49 12.29 -7.03 20.30
C PHE A 49 11.62 -5.67 20.03
N PHE A 50 10.50 -5.41 20.70
CA PHE A 50 9.68 -4.21 20.53
C PHE A 50 9.43 -3.57 21.89
N ALA A 51 10.45 -2.90 22.43
CA ALA A 51 10.40 -2.29 23.75
C ALA A 51 9.33 -1.20 23.87
N GLY A 52 9.02 -0.50 22.76
CA GLY A 52 7.90 0.45 22.64
C GLY A 52 6.53 -0.23 22.48
N GLY A 53 6.48 -1.55 22.63
CA GLY A 53 5.23 -2.31 22.59
C GLY A 53 4.55 -2.28 21.23
N LYS A 54 3.23 -2.13 21.24
CA LYS A 54 2.38 -2.20 20.04
C LYS A 54 2.65 -1.06 19.06
N ASP A 55 2.98 0.13 19.55
CA ASP A 55 3.24 1.30 18.70
C ASP A 55 4.50 1.09 17.88
N GLN A 56 5.61 0.69 18.51
CA GLN A 56 6.84 0.34 17.79
C GLN A 56 6.62 -0.81 16.81
N LEU A 57 5.94 -1.86 17.23
CA LEU A 57 5.61 -2.97 16.34
C LEU A 57 4.78 -2.50 15.13
N GLY A 58 3.81 -1.63 15.35
CA GLY A 58 2.98 -1.04 14.30
C GLY A 58 3.81 -0.23 13.29
N GLU A 59 4.69 0.63 13.76
CA GLU A 59 5.60 1.39 12.90
C GLU A 59 6.49 0.48 12.05
N GLU A 60 7.07 -0.56 12.66
CA GLU A 60 7.93 -1.51 11.96
C GLU A 60 7.16 -2.36 10.93
N VAL A 61 5.94 -2.79 11.27
CA VAL A 61 5.05 -3.50 10.33
C VAL A 61 4.70 -2.62 9.14
N ILE A 62 4.34 -1.35 9.37
CA ILE A 62 4.03 -0.39 8.30
C ILE A 62 5.24 -0.24 7.37
N ARG A 63 6.42 0.04 7.92
CA ARG A 63 7.65 0.24 7.13
C ARG A 63 8.07 -1.03 6.37
N ALA A 64 7.93 -2.20 6.96
CA ALA A 64 8.23 -3.48 6.32
C ALA A 64 7.26 -3.83 5.18
N SER A 65 6.03 -3.33 5.23
CA SER A 65 5.03 -3.57 4.18
C SER A 65 5.29 -2.76 2.91
N GLY A 66 5.96 -1.60 3.02
CA GLY A 66 6.20 -0.69 1.89
C GLY A 66 6.88 -1.34 0.69
N PRO A 67 8.07 -1.98 0.85
CA PRO A 67 8.80 -2.63 -0.24
C PRO A 67 8.00 -3.75 -0.92
N PHE A 68 7.27 -4.56 -0.17
CA PHE A 68 6.47 -5.65 -0.73
C PHE A 68 5.48 -5.18 -1.80
N TYR A 69 4.83 -4.03 -1.59
CA TYR A 69 3.89 -3.48 -2.57
C TYR A 69 4.59 -2.84 -3.76
N ILE A 70 5.84 -2.37 -3.61
CA ILE A 70 6.65 -1.91 -4.74
C ILE A 70 7.04 -3.10 -5.62
N ASP A 71 7.48 -4.22 -5.04
CA ASP A 71 7.79 -5.44 -5.78
C ASP A 71 6.57 -5.94 -6.57
N LEU A 72 5.36 -5.85 -5.97
CA LEU A 72 4.12 -6.19 -6.65
C LEU A 72 3.83 -5.24 -7.82
N LEU A 73 4.05 -3.95 -7.63
CA LEU A 73 3.89 -2.93 -8.68
C LEU A 73 4.88 -3.21 -9.84
N ASP A 74 6.14 -3.54 -9.53
CA ASP A 74 7.17 -3.88 -10.51
C ASP A 74 6.79 -5.11 -11.36
N HIS A 75 6.05 -6.05 -10.77
CA HIS A 75 5.58 -7.26 -11.47
C HIS A 75 4.51 -6.97 -12.53
N VAL A 76 3.65 -6.00 -12.29
CA VAL A 76 2.51 -5.69 -13.18
C VAL A 76 2.80 -4.52 -14.12
N TRP A 77 3.79 -3.71 -13.81
CA TRP A 77 4.13 -2.51 -14.54
C TRP A 77 5.64 -2.32 -14.63
N ASP A 78 6.26 -2.97 -15.60
CA ASP A 78 7.68 -2.77 -15.93
C ASP A 78 7.88 -1.54 -16.84
N ASP A 79 9.13 -1.13 -17.04
CA ASP A 79 9.51 0.08 -17.78
C ASP A 79 9.15 0.04 -19.29
N THR A 80 8.75 -1.11 -19.82
CA THR A 80 8.37 -1.28 -21.23
C THR A 80 6.88 -1.08 -21.46
N VAL A 81 6.09 -1.03 -20.39
CA VAL A 81 4.63 -0.92 -20.45
C VAL A 81 4.21 0.54 -20.55
N ASP A 82 3.30 0.84 -21.49
CA ASP A 82 2.65 2.15 -21.57
C ASP A 82 2.02 2.55 -20.23
N PRO A 83 2.20 3.79 -19.74
CA PRO A 83 1.72 4.19 -18.42
C PRO A 83 0.21 4.02 -18.18
N ALA A 84 -0.62 4.20 -19.21
CA ALA A 84 -2.06 3.99 -19.07
C ALA A 84 -2.38 2.49 -18.96
N GLU A 85 -1.70 1.64 -19.72
CA GLU A 85 -1.84 0.19 -19.60
C GLU A 85 -1.27 -0.32 -18.26
N GLY A 86 -0.13 0.22 -17.81
CA GLY A 86 0.45 -0.10 -16.50
C GLY A 86 -0.52 0.26 -15.36
N THR A 87 -1.12 1.46 -15.42
CA THR A 87 -2.16 1.87 -14.48
C THR A 87 -3.32 0.88 -14.50
N ARG A 88 -3.84 0.51 -15.67
CA ARG A 88 -4.92 -0.45 -15.79
C ARG A 88 -4.57 -1.80 -15.16
N ARG A 89 -3.40 -2.37 -15.50
CA ARG A 89 -2.94 -3.66 -14.93
C ARG A 89 -2.82 -3.62 -13.42
N PHE A 90 -2.35 -2.51 -12.87
CA PHE A 90 -2.21 -2.33 -11.42
C PHE A 90 -3.56 -2.44 -10.70
N PHE A 91 -4.60 -1.77 -11.23
CA PHE A 91 -5.96 -1.86 -10.68
C PHE A 91 -6.57 -3.26 -10.86
N TYR A 92 -6.40 -3.90 -12.03
CA TYR A 92 -6.93 -5.24 -12.27
C TYR A 92 -6.25 -6.30 -11.38
N GLY A 93 -4.94 -6.18 -11.13
CA GLY A 93 -4.24 -7.02 -10.17
C GLY A 93 -4.79 -6.83 -8.74
N ALA A 94 -5.05 -5.58 -8.35
CA ALA A 94 -5.65 -5.26 -7.07
C ALA A 94 -7.09 -5.83 -6.94
N ALA A 95 -7.91 -5.73 -7.99
CA ALA A 95 -9.24 -6.33 -8.04
C ALA A 95 -9.20 -7.85 -7.91
N GLN A 96 -8.22 -8.49 -8.56
CA GLN A 96 -8.02 -9.95 -8.44
C GLN A 96 -7.65 -10.34 -7.01
N THR A 97 -6.74 -9.61 -6.36
CA THR A 97 -6.38 -9.84 -4.95
C THR A 97 -7.59 -9.75 -4.02
N LEU A 98 -8.49 -8.79 -4.24
CA LEU A 98 -9.74 -8.70 -3.47
C LEU A 98 -10.62 -9.93 -3.64
N ARG A 99 -10.75 -10.48 -4.86
CA ARG A 99 -11.52 -11.70 -5.10
C ARG A 99 -10.88 -12.92 -4.43
N ASP A 100 -9.57 -13.08 -4.59
CA ASP A 100 -8.82 -14.23 -4.08
C ASP A 100 -8.81 -14.28 -2.55
N THR A 101 -8.94 -13.13 -1.90
CA THR A 101 -8.95 -13.00 -0.43
C THR A 101 -10.36 -12.83 0.16
N ASP A 102 -11.40 -13.01 -0.64
CA ASP A 102 -12.80 -12.76 -0.24
C ASP A 102 -12.96 -11.36 0.40
N TYR A 103 -12.32 -10.36 -0.19
CA TYR A 103 -12.30 -8.95 0.26
C TYR A 103 -11.65 -8.73 1.64
N ALA A 104 -10.91 -9.71 2.15
CA ALA A 104 -10.21 -9.57 3.44
C ALA A 104 -9.00 -8.64 3.34
N ASP A 105 -8.25 -8.73 2.23
CA ASP A 105 -7.06 -7.92 2.00
C ASP A 105 -7.39 -6.67 1.17
N ALA A 106 -7.17 -5.51 1.77
CA ALA A 106 -7.03 -4.25 1.08
C ALA A 106 -5.66 -3.66 1.43
N CYS A 107 -5.45 -2.39 1.14
CA CYS A 107 -4.22 -1.73 1.56
C CYS A 107 -4.13 -1.72 3.10
N PRO A 108 -3.16 -2.44 3.71
CA PRO A 108 -3.03 -2.48 5.16
C PRO A 108 -2.62 -1.11 5.72
N ILE A 109 -1.93 -0.31 4.92
CA ILE A 109 -1.44 1.01 5.32
C ILE A 109 -2.60 2.00 5.43
N ALA A 110 -3.53 1.98 4.45
CA ALA A 110 -4.69 2.87 4.48
C ALA A 110 -5.61 2.58 5.68
N VAL A 111 -5.82 1.31 6.04
CA VAL A 111 -6.62 0.93 7.22
C VAL A 111 -6.02 1.53 8.49
N ILE A 112 -4.69 1.37 8.68
CA ILE A 112 -4.00 1.91 9.84
C ILE A 112 -4.01 3.45 9.80
N ALA A 113 -3.70 4.05 8.63
CA ALA A 113 -3.64 5.50 8.48
C ALA A 113 -4.94 6.21 8.91
N LEU A 114 -6.10 5.66 8.54
CA LEU A 114 -7.41 6.18 8.96
C LEU A 114 -7.62 6.14 10.47
N GLU A 115 -7.09 5.13 11.16
CA GLU A 115 -7.25 4.99 12.60
C GLU A 115 -6.30 5.89 13.41
N VAL A 116 -5.08 6.11 12.93
CA VAL A 116 -3.99 6.67 13.73
C VAL A 116 -3.64 8.13 13.41
N ALA A 117 -4.17 8.68 12.31
CA ALA A 117 -3.77 9.99 11.80
C ALA A 117 -3.86 11.14 12.83
N SER A 118 -4.80 11.05 13.78
CA SER A 118 -5.03 12.08 14.80
C SER A 118 -4.54 11.68 16.20
N THR A 119 -4.04 10.45 16.39
CA THR A 119 -3.82 9.90 17.74
C THR A 119 -2.41 9.40 18.00
N HIS A 120 -1.66 9.00 16.94
CA HIS A 120 -0.34 8.38 17.08
C HIS A 120 0.61 8.95 16.04
N GLU A 121 1.39 9.97 16.41
CA GLU A 121 2.28 10.68 15.47
C GLU A 121 3.33 9.77 14.83
N GLY A 122 3.94 8.82 15.55
CA GLY A 122 4.90 7.87 14.98
C GLY A 122 4.30 7.01 13.88
N LEU A 123 3.11 6.45 14.13
CA LEU A 123 2.38 5.64 13.15
C LEU A 123 1.90 6.48 11.95
N ARG A 124 1.40 7.70 12.21
CA ARG A 124 1.04 8.66 11.14
C ARG A 124 2.24 8.93 10.24
N GLN A 125 3.40 9.20 10.81
CA GLN A 125 4.62 9.45 10.04
C GLN A 125 5.05 8.21 9.26
N ALA A 126 5.00 7.02 9.87
CA ALA A 126 5.32 5.77 9.18
C ALA A 126 4.40 5.52 7.97
N THR A 127 3.09 5.75 8.11
CA THR A 127 2.15 5.63 6.97
C THR A 127 2.42 6.68 5.89
N ALA A 128 2.71 7.93 6.27
CA ALA A 128 3.05 8.99 5.32
C ALA A 128 4.33 8.67 4.53
N ASP A 129 5.36 8.13 5.18
CA ASP A 129 6.62 7.74 4.53
C ASP A 129 6.38 6.63 3.51
N VAL A 130 5.56 5.62 3.84
CA VAL A 130 5.23 4.52 2.92
C VAL A 130 4.42 5.03 1.73
N PHE A 131 3.39 5.85 1.93
CA PHE A 131 2.64 6.44 0.82
C PHE A 131 3.52 7.32 -0.07
N ALA A 132 4.43 8.11 0.51
CA ALA A 132 5.38 8.90 -0.26
C ALA A 132 6.29 8.02 -1.13
N THR A 133 6.74 6.88 -0.60
CA THR A 133 7.56 5.91 -1.31
C THR A 133 6.79 5.28 -2.49
N TRP A 134 5.52 4.92 -2.29
CA TRP A 134 4.66 4.36 -3.36
C TRP A 134 4.35 5.40 -4.45
N ILE A 135 4.04 6.64 -4.06
CA ILE A 135 3.86 7.74 -5.02
C ILE A 135 5.13 7.92 -5.85
N ALA A 136 6.31 7.94 -5.22
CA ALA A 136 7.59 8.08 -5.92
C ALA A 136 7.87 6.91 -6.88
N ALA A 137 7.51 5.67 -6.48
CA ALA A 137 7.65 4.51 -7.35
C ALA A 137 6.76 4.61 -8.61
N ILE A 138 5.52 5.08 -8.46
CA ILE A 138 4.61 5.30 -9.59
C ILE A 138 5.09 6.51 -10.43
N GLU A 139 5.53 7.60 -9.79
CA GLU A 139 6.08 8.80 -10.45
C GLU A 139 7.26 8.45 -11.37
N THR A 140 8.16 7.56 -10.93
CA THR A 140 9.30 7.11 -11.71
C THR A 140 8.86 6.52 -13.05
N ARG A 141 7.80 5.76 -13.12
CA ARG A 141 7.26 5.16 -14.35
C ARG A 141 6.71 6.19 -15.31
N PHE A 142 6.01 7.20 -14.78
CA PHE A 142 5.53 8.31 -15.60
C PHE A 142 6.68 9.18 -16.13
N THR A 143 7.71 9.39 -15.33
CA THR A 143 8.90 10.15 -15.74
C THR A 143 9.69 9.38 -16.80
N ALA A 144 9.87 8.07 -16.64
CA ALA A 144 10.51 7.20 -17.63
C ALA A 144 9.78 7.22 -18.99
N ALA A 145 8.45 7.40 -18.96
CA ALA A 145 7.62 7.57 -20.17
C ALA A 145 7.63 9.01 -20.75
N GLY A 146 8.53 9.89 -20.25
CA GLY A 146 8.76 11.22 -20.81
C GLY A 146 7.87 12.34 -20.25
N ARG A 147 7.16 12.11 -19.13
CA ARG A 147 6.40 13.19 -18.49
C ARG A 147 7.32 14.12 -17.70
N SER A 148 6.94 15.40 -17.60
CA SER A 148 7.59 16.30 -16.65
C SER A 148 7.41 15.79 -15.21
N GLN A 149 8.35 16.11 -14.33
CA GLN A 149 8.32 15.67 -12.93
C GLN A 149 7.02 16.09 -12.24
N GLU A 150 6.53 17.30 -12.51
CA GLU A 150 5.28 17.81 -11.94
C GLU A 150 4.05 17.02 -12.41
N ALA A 151 3.96 16.78 -13.72
CA ALA A 151 2.87 15.99 -14.30
C ALA A 151 2.92 14.52 -13.80
N ALA A 152 4.10 13.91 -13.74
CA ALA A 152 4.32 12.58 -13.22
C ALA A 152 3.85 12.45 -11.76
N LYS A 153 4.23 13.39 -10.90
CA LYS A 153 3.82 13.42 -9.50
C LYS A 153 2.31 13.57 -9.33
N ARG A 154 1.67 14.45 -10.12
CA ARG A 154 0.20 14.61 -10.09
C ARG A 154 -0.50 13.32 -10.49
N CYS A 155 -0.07 12.68 -11.58
CA CYS A 155 -0.61 11.40 -12.03
C CYS A 155 -0.41 10.30 -10.97
N ALA A 156 0.77 10.19 -10.39
CA ALA A 156 1.08 9.20 -9.36
C ALA A 156 0.21 9.37 -8.11
N THR A 157 0.06 10.61 -7.64
CA THR A 157 -0.81 10.94 -6.50
C THR A 157 -2.26 10.58 -6.80
N PHE A 158 -2.75 10.93 -8.00
CA PHE A 158 -4.11 10.60 -8.43
C PHE A 158 -4.33 9.08 -8.49
N VAL A 159 -3.42 8.34 -9.12
CA VAL A 159 -3.52 6.87 -9.26
C VAL A 159 -3.60 6.20 -7.89
N LEU A 160 -2.72 6.56 -6.95
CA LEU A 160 -2.76 5.98 -5.61
C LEU A 160 -4.03 6.36 -4.85
N ALA A 161 -4.43 7.63 -4.86
CA ALA A 161 -5.64 8.08 -4.18
C ALA A 161 -6.91 7.43 -4.74
N ALA A 162 -6.99 7.25 -6.07
CA ALA A 162 -8.10 6.57 -6.73
C ALA A 162 -8.16 5.08 -6.33
N LEU A 163 -7.02 4.39 -6.26
CA LEU A 163 -6.95 3.00 -5.83
C LEU A 163 -7.41 2.81 -4.37
N GLU A 164 -6.94 3.67 -3.46
CA GLU A 164 -7.33 3.60 -2.05
C GLU A 164 -8.83 3.85 -1.86
N GLY A 165 -9.40 4.82 -2.58
CA GLY A 165 -10.84 5.06 -2.60
C GLY A 165 -11.63 3.87 -3.15
N ALA A 166 -11.15 3.27 -4.25
CA ALA A 166 -11.76 2.10 -4.86
C ALA A 166 -11.73 0.88 -3.93
N PHE A 167 -10.65 0.67 -3.17
CA PHE A 167 -10.57 -0.39 -2.17
C PHE A 167 -11.64 -0.25 -1.08
N ILE A 168 -11.84 0.95 -0.55
CA ILE A 168 -12.85 1.21 0.49
C ILE A 168 -14.25 0.83 -0.03
N LEU A 169 -14.59 1.30 -1.23
CA LEU A 169 -15.91 1.02 -1.84
C LEU A 169 -16.07 -0.46 -2.16
N SER A 170 -15.09 -1.07 -2.82
CA SER A 170 -15.13 -2.50 -3.21
C SER A 170 -15.30 -3.42 -2.01
N ARG A 171 -14.58 -3.19 -0.93
CA ARG A 171 -14.72 -4.00 0.29
C ARG A 171 -16.09 -3.82 0.93
N SER A 172 -16.58 -2.58 1.02
CA SER A 172 -17.87 -2.29 1.62
C SER A 172 -19.03 -2.90 0.83
N MET A 173 -18.94 -2.89 -0.50
CA MET A 173 -19.97 -3.37 -1.40
C MET A 173 -19.76 -4.82 -1.83
N ARG A 174 -18.60 -5.43 -1.51
CA ARG A 174 -18.15 -6.76 -1.98
C ARG A 174 -18.22 -6.87 -3.50
N ASP A 175 -17.75 -5.82 -4.18
CA ASP A 175 -17.78 -5.73 -5.63
C ASP A 175 -16.42 -5.22 -6.17
N ALA A 176 -15.62 -6.14 -6.72
CA ALA A 176 -14.31 -5.82 -7.28
C ALA A 176 -14.38 -5.09 -8.63
N THR A 177 -15.56 -5.05 -9.28
CA THR A 177 -15.73 -4.28 -10.53
C THR A 177 -15.55 -2.78 -10.32
N ILE A 178 -15.72 -2.30 -9.08
CA ILE A 178 -15.46 -0.90 -8.71
C ILE A 178 -13.96 -0.57 -8.91
N VAL A 179 -13.06 -1.47 -8.48
CA VAL A 179 -11.61 -1.27 -8.70
C VAL A 179 -11.28 -1.30 -10.19
N GLU A 180 -11.84 -2.25 -10.94
CA GLU A 180 -11.61 -2.36 -12.39
C GLU A 180 -12.10 -1.12 -13.13
N THR A 181 -13.34 -0.67 -12.85
CA THR A 181 -13.92 0.54 -13.43
C THR A 181 -13.09 1.78 -13.11
N THR A 182 -12.63 1.89 -11.84
CA THR A 182 -11.77 3.00 -11.43
C THR A 182 -10.43 2.93 -12.17
N GLY A 183 -9.89 1.73 -12.40
CA GLY A 183 -8.66 1.50 -13.17
C GLY A 183 -8.78 1.93 -14.63
N ASP A 184 -9.89 1.60 -15.28
CA ASP A 184 -10.14 2.02 -16.67
C ASP A 184 -10.25 3.54 -16.78
N MET A 185 -10.94 4.18 -15.83
CA MET A 185 -11.05 5.64 -15.78
C MET A 185 -9.71 6.31 -15.45
N ALA A 186 -8.94 5.74 -14.53
CA ALA A 186 -7.60 6.25 -14.20
C ALA A 186 -6.65 6.13 -15.40
N ALA A 187 -6.68 5.01 -16.12
CA ALA A 187 -5.89 4.81 -17.34
C ALA A 187 -6.27 5.82 -18.44
N ALA A 188 -7.56 6.12 -18.62
CA ALA A 188 -8.03 7.14 -19.55
C ALA A 188 -7.52 8.53 -19.15
N ALA A 189 -7.67 8.91 -17.87
CA ALA A 189 -7.19 10.19 -17.35
C ALA A 189 -5.67 10.34 -17.50
N VAL A 190 -4.91 9.27 -17.22
CA VAL A 190 -3.45 9.24 -17.43
C VAL A 190 -3.10 9.45 -18.90
N ARG A 191 -3.83 8.85 -19.84
CA ARG A 191 -3.62 9.03 -21.29
C ARG A 191 -3.91 10.45 -21.73
N GLU A 192 -5.00 11.04 -21.30
CA GLU A 192 -5.37 12.43 -21.63
C GLU A 192 -4.34 13.42 -21.05
N ALA A 193 -3.89 13.22 -19.83
CA ALA A 193 -2.84 14.04 -19.21
C ALA A 193 -1.49 13.97 -19.97
N ALA A 194 -1.25 12.94 -20.79
CA ALA A 194 -0.09 12.88 -21.69
C ALA A 194 -0.20 13.81 -22.88
N LEU A 195 -1.41 14.16 -23.28
CA LEU A 195 -1.70 14.99 -24.46
C LEU A 195 -1.90 16.46 -24.09
N ALA A 196 -2.10 16.75 -22.81
CA ALA A 196 -2.31 18.12 -22.34
C ALA A 196 -0.97 18.88 -22.27
N PRO A 197 -0.90 20.13 -22.74
CA PRO A 197 0.26 20.98 -22.53
C PRO A 197 0.52 21.16 -21.02
N ASP A 198 1.80 21.28 -20.64
CA ASP A 198 2.21 21.49 -19.22
C ASP A 198 1.63 22.79 -18.57
N ASP A 199 0.94 23.62 -19.32
CA ASP A 199 0.47 24.96 -18.96
C ASP A 199 -0.93 25.04 -18.32
N LEU A 200 -1.60 23.93 -18.01
CA LEU A 200 -2.83 23.99 -17.19
C LEU A 200 -2.45 24.28 -15.72
N ARG A 201 -1.85 25.43 -15.50
CA ARG A 201 -1.69 26.03 -14.18
C ARG A 201 -3.08 26.49 -13.73
N LEU A 202 -3.65 25.80 -12.75
CA LEU A 202 -4.63 26.42 -11.89
C LEU A 202 -3.90 27.61 -11.26
N GLY A 203 -4.30 28.85 -11.60
CA GLY A 203 -3.69 30.05 -11.10
C GLY A 203 -3.62 30.04 -9.56
N PRO A 204 -2.71 30.86 -8.96
CA PRO A 204 -2.62 30.93 -7.51
C PRO A 204 -3.95 31.42 -6.96
N GLY A 205 -4.60 30.56 -6.14
CA GLY A 205 -5.74 30.94 -5.30
C GLY A 205 -5.26 31.63 -4.03
#